data_7c0ab9f235ecd1a065e53459d256a131
#
_entry.id   7c0ab9f235ecd1a065e53459d256a131
#
_cell.length_a   1.000
_cell.length_b   1.000
_cell.length_c   1.000
_cell.angle_alpha   90.00
_cell.angle_beta   90.00
_cell.angle_gamma   90.00
#
_symmetry.space_group_name_H-M   'P 1'
#
loop_
_entity.id
_entity.type
_entity.pdbx_description
1 polymer ?
#
loop_
_entity_poly.entity_id
_entity_poly.type
_entity_poly.pdbx_seq_one_letter_code
_entity_poly.pdbx_strand_id
1 'polypeptide(L)'
;MCGRFVQYQGVADYLKVLGTDRLVVSGYDNQPIARYNVAPSTRVNILHNQQDDLRVDPVRWGWAPFWAKGKRPDPINARVETVTTGKFLKQLWPESRALVMADGWYEWVKDPDDPKKKQPFFIRLKSQAPMFFAALAEVHPGLEPHEGDGFVIITAASDQGMVDIHDRRPVVLAPEHAREWMDTMLNRERAEELAMECCQPTENFEWYQVGKAVGNVKNQGSELITRVE
;
A
#
# COMPACT_ATOMS: atom_id res chain seq x y z
N MET A 1 -7.62 -3.18 -8.99
CA MET A 1 -6.72 -2.14 -8.41
C MET A 1 -6.86 -2.21 -6.91
N CYS A 2 -5.73 -2.23 -6.18
CA CYS A 2 -5.76 -2.26 -4.71
C CYS A 2 -6.53 -1.05 -4.17
N GLY A 3 -7.75 -1.27 -3.72
CA GLY A 3 -8.64 -0.23 -3.21
C GLY A 3 -9.06 -0.47 -1.76
N ARG A 4 -8.55 -1.53 -1.13
CA ARG A 4 -8.84 -1.90 0.25
C ARG A 4 -7.75 -2.81 0.77
N PHE A 5 -7.22 -2.53 1.95
CA PHE A 5 -6.21 -3.39 2.57
C PHE A 5 -6.35 -3.50 4.09
N VAL A 6 -5.50 -4.29 4.70
CA VAL A 6 -5.49 -4.58 6.13
C VAL A 6 -4.17 -4.11 6.73
N GLN A 7 -4.26 -3.42 7.87
CA GLN A 7 -3.14 -2.97 8.68
C GLN A 7 -3.52 -3.17 10.15
N TYR A 8 -3.30 -4.38 10.69
CA TYR A 8 -3.76 -4.68 12.05
C TYR A 8 -2.64 -4.78 13.08
N GLN A 9 -1.42 -5.11 12.66
CA GLN A 9 -0.29 -5.22 13.58
C GLN A 9 0.16 -3.86 14.11
N GLY A 10 0.98 -3.85 15.14
CA GLY A 10 1.61 -2.64 15.66
C GLY A 10 2.75 -2.18 14.72
N VAL A 11 3.05 -0.88 14.74
CA VAL A 11 4.15 -0.33 13.91
C VAL A 11 5.47 -1.03 14.22
N ALA A 12 5.75 -1.32 15.51
CA ALA A 12 6.96 -2.00 15.93
C ALA A 12 7.11 -3.40 15.30
N ASP A 13 6.00 -4.12 15.09
CA ASP A 13 6.01 -5.45 14.46
C ASP A 13 6.41 -5.37 12.98
N TYR A 14 5.88 -4.38 12.26
CA TYR A 14 6.28 -4.12 10.87
C TYR A 14 7.75 -3.74 10.77
N LEU A 15 8.23 -2.82 11.63
CA LEU A 15 9.64 -2.39 11.64
C LEU A 15 10.59 -3.53 11.97
N LYS A 16 10.20 -4.43 12.86
CA LYS A 16 10.96 -5.65 13.18
C LYS A 16 11.13 -6.55 11.95
N VAL A 17 10.06 -6.74 11.16
CA VAL A 17 10.13 -7.53 9.92
C VAL A 17 10.92 -6.80 8.85
N LEU A 18 10.76 -5.48 8.74
CA LEU A 18 11.57 -4.65 7.84
C LEU A 18 13.06 -4.80 8.15
N GLY A 19 13.44 -4.89 9.44
CA GLY A 19 14.83 -5.09 9.86
C GLY A 19 15.72 -3.91 9.52
N THR A 20 15.22 -2.68 9.64
CA THR A 20 16.02 -1.47 9.39
C THR A 20 16.88 -1.12 10.60
N ASP A 21 18.15 -0.76 10.37
CA ASP A 21 19.07 -0.23 11.39
C ASP A 21 18.92 1.28 11.58
N ARG A 22 18.13 1.94 10.71
CA ARG A 22 17.88 3.38 10.83
C ARG A 22 16.93 3.68 11.98
N LEU A 23 17.24 4.74 12.71
CA LEU A 23 16.32 5.27 13.71
C LEU A 23 15.03 5.74 13.00
N VAL A 24 13.89 5.24 13.47
CA VAL A 24 12.57 5.67 12.99
C VAL A 24 12.02 6.72 13.95
N VAL A 25 11.88 7.93 13.45
CA VAL A 25 11.30 9.06 14.20
C VAL A 25 9.80 9.07 13.97
N SER A 26 9.02 8.99 15.03
CA SER A 26 7.56 9.01 14.87
C SER A 26 6.84 9.12 16.21
N GLY A 27 5.58 9.57 16.15
CA GLY A 27 4.66 9.60 17.28
C GLY A 27 3.81 8.34 17.42
N TYR A 28 4.21 7.18 16.86
CA TYR A 28 3.47 5.93 17.02
C TYR A 28 3.64 5.34 18.43
N ASP A 29 2.60 4.71 18.91
CA ASP A 29 2.66 3.83 20.07
C ASP A 29 2.89 2.37 19.64
N ASN A 30 3.12 1.48 20.61
CA ASN A 30 3.33 0.05 20.35
C ASN A 30 2.01 -0.76 20.36
N GLN A 31 0.87 -0.09 20.23
CA GLN A 31 -0.42 -0.76 20.20
C GLN A 31 -0.72 -1.29 18.79
N PRO A 32 -1.48 -2.40 18.69
CA PRO A 32 -2.00 -2.86 17.42
C PRO A 32 -2.83 -1.76 16.74
N ILE A 33 -2.59 -1.55 15.45
CA ILE A 33 -3.37 -0.59 14.63
C ILE A 33 -4.83 -1.09 14.47
N ALA A 34 -5.01 -2.42 14.44
CA ALA A 34 -6.30 -3.11 14.42
C ALA A 34 -7.28 -2.64 13.32
N ARG A 35 -6.76 -2.22 12.17
CA ARG A 35 -7.57 -1.81 11.01
C ARG A 35 -7.66 -2.94 9.99
N TYR A 36 -8.81 -3.63 9.96
CA TYR A 36 -9.04 -4.76 9.06
C TYR A 36 -9.70 -4.36 7.73
N ASN A 37 -9.97 -3.07 7.53
CA ASN A 37 -10.71 -2.58 6.34
C ASN A 37 -10.29 -1.14 6.01
N VAL A 38 -9.02 -0.93 5.71
CA VAL A 38 -8.47 0.38 5.36
C VAL A 38 -9.01 0.81 4.01
N ALA A 39 -9.67 1.94 3.97
CA ALA A 39 -10.31 2.50 2.77
C ALA A 39 -9.57 3.76 2.26
N PRO A 40 -9.67 4.07 0.96
CA PRO A 40 -9.19 5.33 0.41
C PRO A 40 -9.74 6.56 1.15
N SER A 41 -9.02 7.65 1.05
CA SER A 41 -9.31 8.94 1.72
C SER A 41 -9.21 8.93 3.24
N THR A 42 -8.83 7.81 3.85
CA THR A 42 -8.50 7.74 5.29
C THR A 42 -7.00 7.95 5.51
N ARG A 43 -6.62 8.32 6.73
CA ARG A 43 -5.22 8.40 7.13
C ARG A 43 -4.70 7.02 7.49
N VAL A 44 -3.49 6.72 7.06
CA VAL A 44 -2.83 5.42 7.20
C VAL A 44 -1.40 5.66 7.66
N ASN A 45 -0.93 4.88 8.63
CA ASN A 45 0.47 4.92 9.03
C ASN A 45 1.33 4.35 7.88
N ILE A 46 2.14 5.21 7.28
CA ILE A 46 3.10 4.84 6.25
C ILE A 46 4.52 5.15 6.70
N LEU A 47 5.48 4.42 6.18
CA LEU A 47 6.90 4.70 6.36
C LEU A 47 7.38 5.57 5.19
N HIS A 48 8.01 6.70 5.49
CA HIS A 48 8.52 7.63 4.49
C HIS A 48 9.80 8.31 4.97
N ASN A 49 10.53 8.93 4.03
CA ASN A 49 11.63 9.82 4.37
C ASN A 49 11.12 11.26 4.42
N GLN A 50 11.55 11.99 5.44
CA GLN A 50 11.36 13.43 5.52
C GLN A 50 12.70 14.06 5.88
N GLN A 51 13.26 14.85 4.97
CA GLN A 51 14.67 15.22 5.02
C GLN A 51 15.52 13.93 5.06
N ASP A 52 16.38 13.74 6.04
CA ASP A 52 17.18 12.53 6.20
C ASP A 52 16.61 11.53 7.21
N ASP A 53 15.47 11.86 7.83
CA ASP A 53 14.83 11.03 8.84
C ASP A 53 13.90 10.00 8.21
N LEU A 54 13.96 8.77 8.69
CA LEU A 54 12.96 7.73 8.43
C LEU A 54 11.82 7.90 9.43
N ARG A 55 10.60 8.06 8.94
CA ARG A 55 9.42 8.41 9.76
C ARG A 55 8.23 7.50 9.49
N VAL A 56 7.42 7.32 10.52
CA VAL A 56 6.08 6.73 10.38
C VAL A 56 5.05 7.77 10.79
N ASP A 57 4.25 8.21 9.85
CA ASP A 57 3.22 9.22 10.08
C ASP A 57 1.87 8.81 9.45
N PRO A 58 0.73 9.27 10.00
CA PRO A 58 -0.59 9.01 9.42
C PRO A 58 -0.85 9.96 8.22
N VAL A 59 -0.68 9.44 7.00
CA VAL A 59 -0.84 10.16 5.74
C VAL A 59 -2.14 9.75 5.04
N ARG A 60 -2.79 10.66 4.35
CA ARG A 60 -4.04 10.40 3.62
C ARG A 60 -3.80 9.49 2.41
N TRP A 61 -4.56 8.43 2.26
CA TRP A 61 -4.52 7.58 1.08
C TRP A 61 -5.29 8.19 -0.07
N GLY A 62 -4.58 8.68 -1.04
CA GLY A 62 -5.03 9.45 -2.19
C GLY A 62 -4.25 10.75 -2.30
N TRP A 63 -3.69 11.01 -3.48
CA TRP A 63 -2.90 12.19 -3.73
C TRP A 63 -3.14 12.74 -5.13
N ALA A 64 -3.16 14.06 -5.25
CA ALA A 64 -3.18 14.77 -6.51
C ALA A 64 -2.34 16.05 -6.42
N PRO A 65 -1.63 16.42 -7.50
CA PRO A 65 -0.94 17.68 -7.54
C PRO A 65 -1.94 18.85 -7.40
N PHE A 66 -1.49 19.97 -6.84
CA PHE A 66 -2.32 21.13 -6.54
C PHE A 66 -3.22 21.57 -7.72
N TRP A 67 -2.69 21.59 -8.93
CA TRP A 67 -3.43 22.00 -10.13
C TRP A 67 -4.56 21.05 -10.55
N ALA A 68 -4.58 19.81 -10.02
CA ALA A 68 -5.57 18.77 -10.35
C ALA A 68 -6.58 18.55 -9.22
N LYS A 69 -6.34 19.07 -8.02
CA LYS A 69 -7.22 18.90 -6.86
C LYS A 69 -8.64 19.39 -7.15
N GLY A 70 -9.63 18.62 -6.67
CA GLY A 70 -11.04 18.94 -6.80
C GLY A 70 -11.65 18.76 -8.20
N LYS A 71 -10.86 18.48 -9.24
CA LYS A 71 -11.35 18.27 -10.61
C LYS A 71 -11.82 16.84 -10.85
N ARG A 72 -11.32 15.91 -10.09
CA ARG A 72 -11.65 14.46 -10.11
C ARG A 72 -11.26 13.87 -8.75
N PRO A 73 -11.77 12.66 -8.40
CA PRO A 73 -11.26 11.94 -7.23
C PRO A 73 -9.75 11.78 -7.29
N ASP A 74 -9.06 11.98 -6.17
CA ASP A 74 -7.62 11.81 -6.09
C ASP A 74 -7.25 10.35 -6.38
N PRO A 75 -6.25 10.08 -7.25
CA PRO A 75 -5.71 8.75 -7.44
C PRO A 75 -5.24 8.14 -6.13
N ILE A 76 -5.53 6.87 -5.95
CA ILE A 76 -5.07 6.05 -4.82
C ILE A 76 -3.97 5.08 -5.23
N ASN A 77 -3.80 4.88 -6.53
CA ASN A 77 -2.79 4.00 -7.10
C ASN A 77 -2.03 4.68 -8.25
N ALA A 78 -0.79 4.28 -8.42
CA ALA A 78 0.07 4.61 -9.54
C ALA A 78 0.46 3.33 -10.31
N ARG A 79 0.33 3.30 -11.62
CA ARG A 79 0.81 2.18 -12.42
C ARG A 79 2.32 2.26 -12.58
N VAL A 80 3.02 1.17 -12.27
CA VAL A 80 4.48 1.12 -12.40
C VAL A 80 4.95 1.47 -13.82
N GLU A 81 4.21 1.07 -14.84
CA GLU A 81 4.55 1.30 -16.25
C GLU A 81 4.55 2.78 -16.63
N THR A 82 3.90 3.63 -15.84
CA THR A 82 3.76 5.07 -16.15
C THR A 82 4.19 5.99 -15.02
N VAL A 83 4.59 5.45 -13.87
CA VAL A 83 4.95 6.25 -12.69
C VAL A 83 6.18 7.14 -12.97
N THR A 84 7.12 6.63 -13.77
CA THR A 84 8.39 7.31 -14.09
C THR A 84 8.24 8.40 -15.14
N THR A 85 7.23 8.30 -16.02
CA THR A 85 7.06 9.17 -17.21
C THR A 85 5.80 10.03 -17.14
N GLY A 86 4.81 9.63 -16.34
CA GLY A 86 3.52 10.29 -16.25
C GLY A 86 3.60 11.68 -15.65
N LYS A 87 3.09 12.71 -16.34
CA LYS A 87 3.10 14.12 -15.87
C LYS A 87 2.48 14.29 -14.48
N PHE A 88 1.55 13.43 -14.09
CA PHE A 88 0.79 13.53 -12.87
C PHE A 88 1.64 13.21 -11.63
N LEU A 89 2.48 12.19 -11.69
CA LEU A 89 3.31 11.70 -10.57
C LEU A 89 4.78 12.10 -10.68
N LYS A 90 5.17 12.77 -11.77
CA LYS A 90 6.56 13.14 -12.05
C LYS A 90 7.23 13.92 -10.91
N GLN A 91 6.44 14.73 -10.18
CA GLN A 91 6.99 15.52 -9.07
C GLN A 91 7.28 14.67 -7.82
N LEU A 92 6.67 13.48 -7.71
CA LEU A 92 6.94 12.55 -6.61
C LEU A 92 8.05 11.55 -6.94
N TRP A 93 8.25 11.25 -8.21
CA TRP A 93 9.20 10.23 -8.66
C TRP A 93 10.59 10.81 -8.89
N PRO A 94 11.67 10.15 -8.41
CA PRO A 94 11.72 8.99 -7.49
C PRO A 94 11.92 9.37 -6.02
N GLU A 95 11.99 10.65 -5.69
CA GLU A 95 12.49 11.14 -4.39
C GLU A 95 11.48 10.93 -3.25
N SER A 96 10.19 10.94 -3.56
CA SER A 96 9.11 10.84 -2.56
C SER A 96 8.67 9.39 -2.28
N ARG A 97 9.63 8.46 -2.24
CA ARG A 97 9.35 7.06 -1.96
C ARG A 97 8.84 6.85 -0.54
N ALA A 98 7.88 5.93 -0.41
CA ALA A 98 7.29 5.54 0.84
C ALA A 98 6.95 4.04 0.83
N LEU A 99 6.68 3.46 2.00
CA LEU A 99 6.15 2.10 2.15
C LEU A 99 4.83 2.13 2.90
N VAL A 100 3.86 1.39 2.37
CA VAL A 100 2.65 1.06 3.12
C VAL A 100 2.86 -0.30 3.77
N MET A 101 2.84 -0.31 5.09
CA MET A 101 2.87 -1.54 5.89
C MET A 101 1.48 -2.17 5.87
N ALA A 102 1.38 -3.44 5.53
CA ALA A 102 0.10 -4.13 5.37
C ALA A 102 0.18 -5.61 5.78
N ASP A 103 -0.97 -6.19 6.11
CA ASP A 103 -1.12 -7.62 6.41
C ASP A 103 -1.84 -8.39 5.31
N GLY A 104 -2.38 -7.68 4.33
CA GLY A 104 -3.11 -8.21 3.19
C GLY A 104 -3.92 -7.13 2.48
N TRP A 105 -4.52 -7.49 1.36
CA TRP A 105 -5.45 -6.61 0.65
C TRP A 105 -6.64 -7.39 0.14
N TYR A 106 -7.68 -6.67 -0.27
CA TYR A 106 -8.90 -7.24 -0.83
C TYR A 106 -9.04 -6.91 -2.30
N GLU A 107 -9.53 -7.88 -3.06
CA GLU A 107 -10.03 -7.70 -4.41
C GLU A 107 -11.42 -8.32 -4.57
N TRP A 108 -12.17 -7.89 -5.57
CA TRP A 108 -13.55 -8.32 -5.79
C TRP A 108 -13.71 -8.96 -7.17
N VAL A 109 -14.00 -10.25 -7.17
CA VAL A 109 -14.33 -11.00 -8.39
C VAL A 109 -15.81 -10.85 -8.67
N LYS A 110 -16.15 -10.48 -9.91
CA LYS A 110 -17.54 -10.44 -10.34
C LYS A 110 -18.11 -11.84 -10.46
N ASP A 111 -19.34 -12.02 -10.02
CA ASP A 111 -20.09 -13.25 -10.27
C ASP A 111 -20.31 -13.40 -11.80
N PRO A 112 -19.99 -14.54 -12.41
CA PRO A 112 -20.15 -14.74 -13.84
C PRO A 112 -21.61 -14.67 -14.29
N ASP A 113 -22.56 -15.09 -13.44
CA ASP A 113 -23.98 -15.12 -13.74
C ASP A 113 -24.70 -13.80 -13.39
N ASP A 114 -24.15 -13.02 -12.46
CA ASP A 114 -24.70 -11.73 -12.06
C ASP A 114 -23.57 -10.71 -11.78
N PRO A 115 -23.15 -9.92 -12.80
CA PRO A 115 -22.08 -8.94 -12.66
C PRO A 115 -22.31 -7.84 -11.61
N LYS A 116 -23.53 -7.70 -11.08
CA LYS A 116 -23.85 -6.79 -9.98
C LYS A 116 -23.38 -7.37 -8.64
N LYS A 117 -23.27 -8.68 -8.54
CA LYS A 117 -22.74 -9.37 -7.37
C LYS A 117 -21.23 -9.49 -7.49
N LYS A 118 -20.56 -9.29 -6.37
CA LYS A 118 -19.11 -9.43 -6.27
C LYS A 118 -18.77 -10.25 -5.05
N GLN A 119 -17.81 -11.18 -5.22
CA GLN A 119 -17.25 -11.95 -4.16
C GLN A 119 -15.91 -11.32 -3.75
N PRO A 120 -15.74 -10.85 -2.49
CA PRO A 120 -14.48 -10.38 -2.01
C PRO A 120 -13.53 -11.56 -1.72
N PHE A 121 -12.26 -11.35 -2.07
CA PHE A 121 -11.14 -12.22 -1.73
C PHE A 121 -10.16 -11.43 -0.88
N PHE A 122 -9.62 -12.09 0.14
CA PHE A 122 -8.50 -11.59 0.91
C PHE A 122 -7.22 -12.26 0.41
N ILE A 123 -6.20 -11.45 0.17
CA ILE A 123 -4.91 -11.88 -0.39
C ILE A 123 -3.82 -11.51 0.62
N ARG A 124 -2.95 -12.47 0.96
CA ARG A 124 -1.83 -12.27 1.89
C ARG A 124 -0.65 -13.16 1.52
N LEU A 125 0.49 -12.94 2.14
CA LEU A 125 1.61 -13.89 2.06
C LEU A 125 1.23 -15.23 2.73
N LYS A 126 1.65 -16.35 2.15
CA LYS A 126 1.50 -17.69 2.74
C LYS A 126 2.18 -17.81 4.11
N SER A 127 3.28 -17.10 4.29
CA SER A 127 4.00 -16.99 5.56
C SER A 127 3.24 -16.24 6.65
N GLN A 128 2.17 -15.52 6.28
CA GLN A 128 1.42 -14.60 7.14
C GLN A 128 2.28 -13.45 7.72
N ALA A 129 3.46 -13.24 7.17
CA ALA A 129 4.30 -12.11 7.54
C ALA A 129 3.72 -10.79 7.02
N PRO A 130 4.03 -9.67 7.68
CA PRO A 130 3.76 -8.34 7.16
C PRO A 130 4.31 -8.12 5.76
N MET A 131 3.67 -7.24 5.03
CA MET A 131 4.02 -6.85 3.66
C MET A 131 4.35 -5.37 3.58
N PHE A 132 5.17 -5.02 2.60
CA PHE A 132 5.56 -3.65 2.31
C PHE A 132 5.16 -3.30 0.88
N PHE A 133 4.12 -2.48 0.72
CA PHE A 133 3.74 -2.01 -0.61
C PHE A 133 4.58 -0.79 -0.98
N ALA A 134 5.21 -0.82 -2.13
CA ALA A 134 5.87 0.35 -2.68
C ALA A 134 4.84 1.47 -2.91
N ALA A 135 5.18 2.66 -2.48
CA ALA A 135 4.32 3.84 -2.57
C ALA A 135 5.13 5.10 -2.87
N LEU A 136 4.42 6.14 -3.29
CA LEU A 136 4.93 7.52 -3.36
C LEU A 136 4.06 8.40 -2.47
N ALA A 137 4.68 9.31 -1.73
CA ALA A 137 3.98 10.19 -0.80
C ALA A 137 4.52 11.61 -0.84
N GLU A 138 3.65 12.59 -0.78
CA GLU A 138 3.99 13.97 -0.42
C GLU A 138 3.62 14.18 1.05
N VAL A 139 4.61 14.53 1.86
CA VAL A 139 4.43 14.80 3.29
C VAL A 139 5.18 16.08 3.63
N HIS A 140 4.44 17.09 4.05
CA HIS A 140 5.03 18.37 4.43
C HIS A 140 5.58 18.33 5.86
N PRO A 141 6.68 19.05 6.13
CA PRO A 141 7.20 19.16 7.49
C PRO A 141 6.19 19.81 8.43
N GLY A 142 6.08 19.28 9.65
CA GLY A 142 5.22 19.82 10.68
C GLY A 142 4.56 18.74 11.52
N LEU A 143 3.93 19.15 12.62
CA LEU A 143 3.19 18.22 13.51
C LEU A 143 1.74 18.04 13.05
N GLU A 144 1.20 19.02 12.34
CA GLU A 144 -0.16 19.01 11.84
C GLU A 144 -0.22 18.56 10.39
N PRO A 145 -1.23 17.78 10.02
CA PRO A 145 -1.42 17.33 8.66
C PRO A 145 -1.62 18.51 7.69
N HIS A 146 -0.84 18.52 6.62
CA HIS A 146 -0.98 19.52 5.56
C HIS A 146 -2.03 19.08 4.52
N GLU A 147 -2.75 20.03 3.92
CA GLU A 147 -3.76 19.73 2.88
C GLU A 147 -3.15 19.05 1.64
N GLY A 148 -1.86 19.32 1.36
CA GLY A 148 -1.09 18.71 0.29
C GLY A 148 -0.72 17.25 0.54
N ASP A 149 -0.72 16.80 1.79
CA ASP A 149 -0.26 15.47 2.15
C ASP A 149 -1.14 14.37 1.54
N GLY A 150 -0.47 13.36 1.04
CA GLY A 150 -1.14 12.20 0.51
C GLY A 150 -0.17 11.19 -0.09
N PHE A 151 -0.65 9.98 -0.29
CA PHE A 151 0.13 8.92 -0.93
C PHE A 151 -0.67 8.13 -1.95
N VAL A 152 0.06 7.47 -2.85
CA VAL A 152 -0.46 6.49 -3.81
C VAL A 152 0.33 5.20 -3.70
N ILE A 153 -0.36 4.05 -3.84
CA ILE A 153 0.28 2.72 -3.88
C ILE A 153 0.70 2.43 -5.33
N ILE A 154 1.93 1.98 -5.53
CA ILE A 154 2.39 1.53 -6.85
C ILE A 154 1.80 0.15 -7.12
N THR A 155 1.27 -0.03 -8.33
CA THR A 155 0.65 -1.29 -8.77
C THR A 155 1.30 -1.79 -10.05
N ALA A 156 1.45 -3.12 -10.14
CA ALA A 156 1.92 -3.84 -11.32
C ALA A 156 0.83 -4.75 -11.88
N ALA A 157 1.05 -5.29 -13.06
CA ALA A 157 0.20 -6.35 -13.62
C ALA A 157 0.25 -7.58 -12.71
N SER A 158 -0.89 -8.24 -12.55
CA SER A 158 -0.96 -9.57 -11.93
C SER A 158 -0.49 -10.62 -12.93
N ASP A 159 0.02 -11.73 -12.43
CA ASP A 159 0.43 -12.88 -13.20
C ASP A 159 -0.13 -14.19 -12.59
N GLN A 160 0.03 -15.29 -13.29
CA GLN A 160 -0.42 -16.62 -12.88
C GLN A 160 -1.89 -16.61 -12.39
N GLY A 161 -2.26 -17.43 -11.41
CA GLY A 161 -3.64 -17.53 -10.93
C GLY A 161 -4.20 -16.26 -10.25
N MET A 162 -3.36 -15.28 -9.90
CA MET A 162 -3.83 -14.03 -9.33
C MET A 162 -4.55 -13.15 -10.38
N VAL A 163 -4.29 -13.35 -11.67
CA VAL A 163 -5.00 -12.69 -12.77
C VAL A 163 -6.51 -12.97 -12.72
N ASP A 164 -6.89 -14.17 -12.28
CA ASP A 164 -8.31 -14.57 -12.17
C ASP A 164 -9.05 -13.78 -11.07
N ILE A 165 -8.29 -13.24 -10.12
CA ILE A 165 -8.84 -12.40 -9.05
C ILE A 165 -8.89 -10.93 -9.50
N HIS A 166 -7.77 -10.42 -10.02
CA HIS A 166 -7.69 -9.06 -10.55
C HIS A 166 -6.44 -8.91 -11.44
N ASP A 167 -6.55 -8.12 -12.51
CA ASP A 167 -5.48 -7.83 -13.47
C ASP A 167 -4.32 -6.98 -12.90
N ARG A 168 -4.53 -6.39 -11.72
CA ARG A 168 -3.54 -5.53 -11.04
C ARG A 168 -3.38 -5.93 -9.58
N ARG A 169 -2.14 -5.82 -9.08
CA ARG A 169 -1.79 -6.01 -7.66
C ARG A 169 -0.87 -4.90 -7.16
N PRO A 170 -0.79 -4.63 -5.84
CA PRO A 170 0.25 -3.76 -5.31
C PRO A 170 1.64 -4.35 -5.59
N VAL A 171 2.62 -3.47 -5.78
CA VAL A 171 4.03 -3.88 -5.79
C VAL A 171 4.44 -4.17 -4.35
N VAL A 172 4.53 -5.46 -4.01
CA VAL A 172 4.92 -5.94 -2.68
C VAL A 172 6.41 -6.23 -2.70
N LEU A 173 7.18 -5.50 -1.91
CA LEU A 173 8.63 -5.68 -1.80
C LEU A 173 8.96 -6.65 -0.65
N ALA A 174 9.96 -7.51 -0.87
CA ALA A 174 10.60 -8.26 0.20
C ALA A 174 11.30 -7.29 1.18
N PRO A 175 11.52 -7.66 2.47
CA PRO A 175 12.09 -6.75 3.45
C PRO A 175 13.41 -6.10 3.02
N GLU A 176 14.31 -6.84 2.36
CA GLU A 176 15.57 -6.33 1.83
C GLU A 176 15.36 -5.27 0.75
N HIS A 177 14.48 -5.51 -0.21
CA HIS A 177 14.14 -4.54 -1.25
C HIS A 177 13.35 -3.35 -0.69
N ALA A 178 12.53 -3.57 0.33
CA ALA A 178 11.81 -2.50 1.02
C ALA A 178 12.77 -1.56 1.78
N ARG A 179 13.84 -2.10 2.42
CA ARG A 179 14.90 -1.27 3.00
C ARG A 179 15.64 -0.47 1.94
N GLU A 180 16.02 -1.12 0.84
CA GLU A 180 16.68 -0.47 -0.28
C GLU A 180 15.79 0.63 -0.90
N TRP A 181 14.47 0.36 -1.06
CA TRP A 181 13.49 1.35 -1.52
C TRP A 181 13.48 2.62 -0.66
N MET A 182 13.72 2.49 0.63
CA MET A 182 13.77 3.62 1.58
C MET A 182 15.16 4.25 1.73
N ASP A 183 16.16 3.79 0.98
CA ASP A 183 17.49 4.43 0.98
C ASP A 183 17.43 5.78 0.24
N THR A 184 17.79 6.86 0.94
CA THR A 184 17.79 8.22 0.38
C THR A 184 18.84 8.38 -0.73
N MET A 185 19.88 7.55 -0.74
CA MET A 185 20.94 7.56 -1.75
C MET A 185 20.63 6.69 -2.98
N LEU A 186 19.49 6.01 -3.00
CA LEU A 186 19.08 5.16 -4.10
C LEU A 186 18.95 5.97 -5.39
N ASN A 187 19.66 5.58 -6.45
CA ASN A 187 19.55 6.23 -7.72
C ASN A 187 18.24 5.89 -8.44
N ARG A 188 17.91 6.69 -9.44
CA ARG A 188 16.65 6.59 -10.18
C ARG A 188 16.47 5.26 -10.90
N GLU A 189 17.53 4.80 -11.53
CA GLU A 189 17.52 3.55 -12.32
C GLU A 189 17.24 2.35 -11.43
N ARG A 190 17.86 2.30 -10.25
CA ARG A 190 17.63 1.23 -9.29
C ARG A 190 16.25 1.32 -8.64
N ALA A 191 15.73 2.53 -8.37
CA ALA A 191 14.36 2.70 -7.89
C ALA A 191 13.34 2.19 -8.92
N GLU A 192 13.58 2.40 -10.21
CA GLU A 192 12.74 1.89 -11.29
C GLU A 192 12.78 0.36 -11.35
N GLU A 193 13.97 -0.25 -11.30
CA GLU A 193 14.17 -1.70 -11.25
C GLU A 193 13.44 -2.33 -10.04
N LEU A 194 13.58 -1.75 -8.84
CA LEU A 194 12.87 -2.23 -7.65
C LEU A 194 11.35 -2.23 -7.85
N ALA A 195 10.81 -1.17 -8.42
CA ALA A 195 9.37 -1.07 -8.63
C ALA A 195 8.86 -2.01 -9.73
N MET A 196 9.64 -2.25 -10.78
CA MET A 196 9.22 -3.03 -11.94
C MET A 196 9.51 -4.52 -11.83
N GLU A 197 10.62 -4.91 -11.19
CA GLU A 197 11.16 -6.27 -11.28
C GLU A 197 11.24 -6.98 -9.92
N CYS A 198 11.27 -6.24 -8.80
CA CYS A 198 11.48 -6.82 -7.47
C CYS A 198 10.18 -7.05 -6.68
N CYS A 199 9.02 -7.09 -7.35
CA CYS A 199 7.78 -7.48 -6.70
C CYS A 199 7.85 -8.96 -6.27
N GLN A 200 7.37 -9.26 -5.06
CA GLN A 200 7.25 -10.63 -4.57
C GLN A 200 6.51 -11.52 -5.60
N PRO A 201 7.03 -12.72 -5.93
CA PRO A 201 6.41 -13.62 -6.90
C PRO A 201 5.04 -14.11 -6.41
N THR A 202 4.13 -14.35 -7.35
CA THR A 202 2.73 -14.74 -7.07
C THR A 202 2.63 -16.00 -6.24
N GLU A 203 3.54 -16.94 -6.38
CA GLU A 203 3.60 -18.19 -5.60
C GLU A 203 3.78 -18.00 -4.09
N ASN A 204 4.25 -16.83 -3.66
CA ASN A 204 4.38 -16.49 -2.24
C ASN A 204 3.04 -16.10 -1.60
N PHE A 205 1.99 -15.88 -2.39
CA PHE A 205 0.69 -15.45 -1.90
C PHE A 205 -0.31 -16.58 -1.84
N GLU A 206 -1.24 -16.47 -0.94
CA GLU A 206 -2.50 -17.20 -0.92
C GLU A 206 -3.67 -16.20 -0.98
N TRP A 207 -4.80 -16.65 -1.53
CA TRP A 207 -6.04 -15.88 -1.55
C TRP A 207 -7.23 -16.80 -1.32
N TYR A 208 -8.22 -16.26 -0.68
CA TYR A 208 -9.44 -16.99 -0.36
C TYR A 208 -10.64 -16.05 -0.23
N GLN A 209 -11.81 -16.61 -0.39
CA GLN A 209 -13.06 -15.89 -0.24
C GLN A 209 -13.29 -15.47 1.21
N VAL A 210 -13.80 -14.25 1.39
CA VAL A 210 -14.19 -13.70 2.69
C VAL A 210 -15.62 -13.20 2.66
N GLY A 211 -16.18 -12.94 3.83
CA GLY A 211 -17.55 -12.44 3.97
C GLY A 211 -17.78 -11.10 3.28
N LYS A 212 -18.96 -10.88 2.73
CA LYS A 212 -19.35 -9.65 2.01
C LYS A 212 -19.41 -8.41 2.91
N ALA A 213 -19.34 -8.58 4.23
CA ALA A 213 -19.33 -7.48 5.21
C ALA A 213 -18.16 -6.49 4.98
N VAL A 214 -17.04 -6.94 4.39
CA VAL A 214 -15.89 -6.09 4.03
C VAL A 214 -16.26 -5.00 3.02
N GLY A 215 -17.34 -5.16 2.26
CA GLY A 215 -17.84 -4.15 1.34
C GLY A 215 -18.24 -2.83 2.02
N ASN A 216 -18.68 -2.89 3.28
CA ASN A 216 -18.98 -1.70 4.06
C ASN A 216 -17.72 -1.22 4.79
N VAL A 217 -17.24 -0.03 4.45
CA VAL A 217 -16.02 0.58 5.01
C VAL A 217 -16.09 0.85 6.53
N LYS A 218 -17.27 0.85 7.11
CA LYS A 218 -17.46 1.04 8.56
C LYS A 218 -17.16 -0.22 9.37
N ASN A 219 -17.19 -1.40 8.72
CA ASN A 219 -16.86 -2.66 9.38
C ASN A 219 -15.34 -2.77 9.51
N GLN A 220 -14.84 -3.05 10.70
CA GLN A 220 -13.41 -3.06 11.03
C GLN A 220 -12.96 -4.27 11.86
N GLY A 221 -13.81 -5.27 12.07
CA GLY A 221 -13.49 -6.43 12.90
C GLY A 221 -12.59 -7.47 12.21
N SER A 222 -11.91 -8.28 13.00
CA SER A 222 -11.01 -9.35 12.52
C SER A 222 -11.73 -10.45 11.73
N GLU A 223 -13.05 -10.59 11.89
CA GLU A 223 -13.89 -11.50 11.12
C GLU A 223 -13.85 -11.23 9.61
N LEU A 224 -13.46 -10.00 9.20
CA LEU A 224 -13.38 -9.62 7.79
C LEU A 224 -12.30 -10.36 7.00
N ILE A 225 -11.29 -10.90 7.68
CA ILE A 225 -10.22 -11.71 7.06
C ILE A 225 -10.44 -13.21 7.25
N THR A 226 -11.57 -13.61 7.81
CA THR A 226 -11.90 -15.03 8.00
C THR A 226 -12.38 -15.63 6.70
N ARG A 227 -11.80 -16.80 6.33
CA ARG A 227 -12.23 -17.57 5.16
C ARG A 227 -13.69 -17.98 5.31
N VAL A 228 -14.48 -17.80 4.27
CA VAL A 228 -15.82 -18.40 4.15
C VAL A 228 -15.72 -19.74 3.46
N GLU A 229 -16.53 -20.69 3.91
CA GLU A 229 -16.64 -22.03 3.32
C GLU A 229 -17.37 -22.00 1.97
#